data_486f7446f199331373027c49da3dff72
#
_entry.id   486f7446f199331373027c49da3dff72
#
_cell.length_a   1.000
_cell.length_b   1.000
_cell.length_c   1.000
_cell.angle_alpha   90.00
_cell.angle_beta   90.00
_cell.angle_gamma   90.00
#
_symmetry.space_group_name_H-M   'P 1'
#
loop_
_entity.id
_entity.type
_entity.pdbx_description
1 polymer ?
#
loop_
_entity_poly.entity_id
_entity_poly.type
_entity_poly.pdbx_seq_one_letter_code
_entity_poly.pdbx_strand_id
1 'polypeptide(L)'
;HALVSALGRGQSGDGPGSFADALRRRARAAAEEVHEVAGRLLEHSDHDVTWMEDDERLGPALKVAPLSVAGLLRDALFAKRTVVLTSATLALGGSFDIVARQVGLSAPDAQGSPRNGLQRPAIRATAADPQPGGVPGVDETDDGLVAGWDGLDAGSPFDYPRQAILYVARRLPPPGRDGIGAEAVEELTDLIRAAGGRTLGLFSSHRAAVAAAEALRSRIPYPVLLQGQDSTGQLVKRFAAEPRTCLFGTLSLWQGLDVPGASCQLVVIDRLPFPRPDDPIRSARQRAVDAAGGNGFMTIAAAHAALLLGQGAGRLIRSASDRGVVAVLDPRLATARYAGFLKASMPRFWYTENPERVRRSLAAIDGKPA
;
A
#
# COMPACT_ATOMS: atom_id res chain seq x y z
N HIS A 1 37.74 -4.83 -1.27
CA HIS A 1 38.24 -6.07 -1.91
C HIS A 1 39.28 -6.78 -1.06
N ALA A 2 40.31 -6.09 -0.52
CA ALA A 2 41.36 -6.69 0.33
C ALA A 2 40.78 -7.38 1.58
N LEU A 3 39.78 -6.79 2.25
CA LEU A 3 39.12 -7.36 3.44
C LEU A 3 38.37 -8.66 3.09
N VAL A 4 37.61 -8.68 2.00
CA VAL A 4 36.90 -9.87 1.51
C VAL A 4 37.87 -11.00 1.19
N SER A 5 39.00 -10.67 0.54
CA SER A 5 40.05 -11.64 0.21
C SER A 5 40.77 -12.15 1.45
N ALA A 6 40.97 -11.34 2.49
CA ALA A 6 41.59 -11.73 3.74
C ALA A 6 40.68 -12.68 4.55
N LEU A 7 39.38 -12.41 4.60
CA LEU A 7 38.39 -13.27 5.27
C LEU A 7 38.19 -14.62 4.56
N GLY A 8 38.45 -14.68 3.24
CA GLY A 8 38.40 -15.93 2.46
C GLY A 8 39.61 -16.84 2.59
N ARG A 9 40.78 -16.32 3.02
CA ARG A 9 42.08 -17.06 3.10
C ARG A 9 42.40 -17.65 4.49
N GLY A 10 41.55 -17.38 5.50
CA GLY A 10 41.80 -17.92 6.85
C GLY A 10 41.57 -19.43 6.89
N GLN A 11 42.65 -20.22 7.02
CA GLN A 11 42.55 -21.65 7.37
C GLN A 11 42.01 -21.77 8.79
N SER A 12 40.87 -22.40 8.95
CA SER A 12 40.30 -22.71 10.25
C SER A 12 40.91 -23.99 10.78
N GLY A 13 41.58 -23.91 11.97
CA GLY A 13 41.93 -25.09 12.73
C GLY A 13 40.77 -25.78 13.42
N ASP A 14 39.56 -25.18 13.34
CA ASP A 14 38.33 -25.74 13.91
C ASP A 14 37.48 -26.34 12.77
N GLY A 15 36.90 -27.52 12.98
CA GLY A 15 36.15 -28.25 11.99
C GLY A 15 34.95 -27.46 11.40
N PRO A 16 34.45 -27.88 10.21
CA PRO A 16 33.34 -27.22 9.56
C PRO A 16 32.10 -27.25 10.48
N GLY A 17 31.60 -26.04 10.83
CA GLY A 17 30.41 -25.87 11.68
C GLY A 17 30.69 -25.21 13.04
N SER A 18 31.96 -24.80 13.32
CA SER A 18 32.27 -24.09 14.55
C SER A 18 31.64 -22.70 14.63
N PHE A 19 31.43 -22.17 15.82
CA PHE A 19 30.93 -20.79 16.04
C PHE A 19 31.83 -19.74 15.34
N ALA A 20 33.13 -19.98 15.34
CA ALA A 20 34.12 -19.15 14.66
C ALA A 20 33.91 -19.13 13.14
N ASP A 21 33.54 -20.27 12.51
CA ASP A 21 33.23 -20.35 11.12
C ASP A 21 31.90 -19.62 10.77
N ALA A 22 30.91 -19.69 11.64
CA ALA A 22 29.68 -18.95 11.48
C ALA A 22 29.89 -17.42 11.51
N LEU A 23 30.74 -16.95 12.46
CA LEU A 23 31.12 -15.54 12.54
C LEU A 23 31.94 -15.08 11.33
N ARG A 24 32.87 -15.89 10.83
CA ARG A 24 33.65 -15.58 9.62
C ARG A 24 32.76 -15.48 8.38
N ARG A 25 31.85 -16.43 8.19
CA ARG A 25 30.87 -16.37 7.09
C ARG A 25 30.04 -15.12 7.15
N ARG A 26 29.56 -14.74 8.34
CA ARG A 26 28.78 -13.53 8.52
C ARG A 26 29.58 -12.25 8.26
N ALA A 27 30.81 -12.19 8.75
CA ALA A 27 31.71 -11.06 8.52
C ALA A 27 32.08 -10.93 7.04
N ARG A 28 32.32 -12.06 6.36
CA ARG A 28 32.59 -12.09 4.93
C ARG A 28 31.37 -11.61 4.13
N ALA A 29 30.16 -12.12 4.40
CA ALA A 29 28.94 -11.69 3.73
C ALA A 29 28.70 -10.19 3.92
N ALA A 30 28.91 -9.65 5.12
CA ALA A 30 28.79 -8.21 5.38
C ALA A 30 29.84 -7.39 4.61
N ALA A 31 31.08 -7.88 4.51
CA ALA A 31 32.12 -7.20 3.75
C ALA A 31 31.88 -7.26 2.23
N GLU A 32 31.32 -8.36 1.71
CA GLU A 32 30.90 -8.52 0.32
C GLU A 32 29.74 -7.57 -0.01
N GLU A 33 28.76 -7.46 0.87
CA GLU A 33 27.64 -6.51 0.72
C GLU A 33 28.11 -5.05 0.68
N VAL A 34 28.99 -4.65 1.61
CA VAL A 34 29.59 -3.30 1.60
C VAL A 34 30.39 -3.04 0.33
N HIS A 35 31.15 -4.04 -0.15
CA HIS A 35 31.93 -3.92 -1.38
C HIS A 35 31.04 -3.76 -2.61
N GLU A 36 29.98 -4.55 -2.73
CA GLU A 36 29.00 -4.46 -3.79
C GLU A 36 28.30 -3.10 -3.81
N VAL A 37 27.78 -2.67 -2.66
CA VAL A 37 27.11 -1.37 -2.53
C VAL A 37 28.06 -0.22 -2.89
N ALA A 38 29.32 -0.26 -2.41
CA ALA A 38 30.31 0.74 -2.77
C ALA A 38 30.63 0.76 -4.26
N GLY A 39 30.71 -0.41 -4.90
CA GLY A 39 30.88 -0.52 -6.34
C GLY A 39 29.75 0.16 -7.11
N ARG A 40 28.52 -0.18 -6.79
CA ARG A 40 27.32 0.42 -7.41
C ARG A 40 27.26 1.95 -7.23
N LEU A 41 27.66 2.45 -6.06
CA LEU A 41 27.71 3.89 -5.79
C LEU A 41 28.77 4.62 -6.64
N LEU A 42 29.89 3.95 -6.95
CA LEU A 42 30.95 4.51 -7.78
C LEU A 42 30.66 4.44 -9.29
N GLU A 43 29.91 3.44 -9.72
CA GLU A 43 29.58 3.23 -11.14
C GLU A 43 28.59 4.25 -11.69
N HIS A 44 27.80 4.91 -10.84
CA HIS A 44 26.79 5.92 -11.22
C HIS A 44 25.87 5.44 -12.35
N SER A 45 25.37 4.24 -12.23
CA SER A 45 24.48 3.63 -13.24
C SER A 45 23.13 4.33 -13.30
N ASP A 46 22.62 4.59 -14.51
CA ASP A 46 21.25 5.10 -14.71
C ASP A 46 20.15 4.13 -14.25
N HIS A 47 20.53 2.88 -14.00
CA HIS A 47 19.63 1.86 -13.45
C HIS A 47 19.54 1.86 -11.93
N ASP A 48 20.32 2.69 -11.25
CA ASP A 48 20.35 2.80 -9.80
C ASP A 48 19.89 4.18 -9.33
N VAL A 49 19.19 4.19 -8.21
CA VAL A 49 18.83 5.40 -7.47
C VAL A 49 19.75 5.47 -6.26
N THR A 50 20.49 6.57 -6.14
CA THR A 50 21.37 6.84 -5.00
C THR A 50 20.83 8.02 -4.20
N TRP A 51 20.83 7.88 -2.86
CA TRP A 51 20.39 8.98 -1.99
C TRP A 51 21.08 8.93 -0.64
N MET A 52 21.07 10.04 0.07
CA MET A 52 21.48 10.10 1.46
C MET A 52 20.26 10.15 2.36
N GLU A 53 20.25 9.32 3.39
CA GLU A 53 19.24 9.29 4.45
C GLU A 53 19.91 9.63 5.77
N ASP A 54 19.34 10.53 6.53
CA ASP A 54 19.80 10.88 7.86
C ASP A 54 18.91 10.15 8.89
N ASP A 55 19.50 9.17 9.57
CA ASP A 55 18.83 8.43 10.63
C ASP A 55 19.22 9.03 11.98
N GLU A 56 18.24 9.41 12.78
CA GLU A 56 18.46 10.06 14.09
C GLU A 56 19.31 9.21 15.06
N ARG A 57 19.39 7.89 14.86
CA ARG A 57 20.15 6.98 15.73
C ARG A 57 21.47 6.53 15.13
N LEU A 58 21.52 6.33 13.81
CA LEU A 58 22.67 5.78 13.10
C LEU A 58 23.49 6.83 12.38
N GLY A 59 22.96 8.08 12.26
CA GLY A 59 23.55 9.16 11.49
C GLY A 59 23.33 9.01 9.99
N PRO A 60 24.02 9.81 9.16
CA PRO A 60 23.82 9.84 7.71
C PRO A 60 24.31 8.55 7.07
N ALA A 61 23.45 7.96 6.24
CA ALA A 61 23.72 6.74 5.46
C ALA A 61 23.55 7.01 3.97
N LEU A 62 24.54 6.61 3.16
CA LEU A 62 24.43 6.61 1.71
C LEU A 62 23.78 5.30 1.26
N LYS A 63 22.71 5.39 0.49
CA LYS A 63 21.91 4.26 0.03
C LYS A 63 21.88 4.17 -1.49
N VAL A 64 21.77 2.94 -1.99
CA VAL A 64 21.58 2.63 -3.41
C VAL A 64 20.51 1.56 -3.55
N ALA A 65 19.63 1.74 -4.53
CA ALA A 65 18.62 0.72 -4.88
C ALA A 65 18.38 0.73 -6.39
N PRO A 66 18.01 -0.40 -6.99
CA PRO A 66 17.68 -0.44 -8.41
C PRO A 66 16.43 0.38 -8.69
N LEU A 67 16.46 1.12 -9.80
CA LEU A 67 15.32 1.85 -10.32
C LEU A 67 14.15 0.91 -10.60
N SER A 68 14.43 -0.29 -11.15
CA SER A 68 13.46 -1.35 -11.41
C SER A 68 14.03 -2.71 -11.00
N VAL A 69 13.18 -3.56 -10.46
CA VAL A 69 13.50 -4.96 -10.16
C VAL A 69 12.94 -5.92 -11.22
N ALA A 70 12.30 -5.38 -12.25
CA ALA A 70 11.58 -6.15 -13.27
C ALA A 70 12.49 -7.13 -14.00
N GLY A 71 13.64 -6.68 -14.52
CA GLY A 71 14.61 -7.54 -15.19
C GLY A 71 15.17 -8.61 -14.27
N LEU A 72 15.54 -8.25 -13.04
CA LEU A 72 16.05 -9.20 -12.07
C LEU A 72 15.05 -10.32 -11.76
N LEU A 73 13.77 -9.97 -11.54
CA LEU A 73 12.71 -10.95 -11.27
C LEU A 73 12.44 -11.83 -12.50
N ARG A 74 12.40 -11.24 -13.70
CA ARG A 74 12.24 -11.98 -14.94
C ARG A 74 13.34 -13.04 -15.09
N ASP A 75 14.59 -12.66 -14.98
CA ASP A 75 15.73 -13.53 -15.29
C ASP A 75 16.05 -14.53 -14.17
N ALA A 76 15.95 -14.10 -12.93
CA ALA A 76 16.26 -14.94 -11.78
C ALA A 76 15.11 -15.87 -11.36
N LEU A 77 13.87 -15.48 -11.60
CA LEU A 77 12.69 -16.18 -11.09
C LEU A 77 11.76 -16.68 -12.19
N PHE A 78 11.18 -15.77 -12.99
CA PHE A 78 10.10 -16.13 -13.92
C PHE A 78 10.58 -16.94 -15.12
N ALA A 79 11.82 -16.72 -15.61
CA ALA A 79 12.42 -17.53 -16.68
C ALA A 79 12.73 -18.97 -16.24
N LYS A 80 12.83 -19.24 -14.94
CA LYS A 80 13.28 -20.53 -14.41
C LYS A 80 12.19 -21.35 -13.74
N ARG A 81 11.07 -20.73 -13.35
CA ARG A 81 10.04 -21.38 -12.54
C ARG A 81 8.66 -20.87 -12.88
N THR A 82 7.66 -21.73 -12.76
CA THR A 82 6.26 -21.31 -12.68
C THR A 82 6.02 -20.65 -11.33
N VAL A 83 5.48 -19.43 -11.35
CA VAL A 83 5.26 -18.62 -10.15
C VAL A 83 3.78 -18.25 -10.05
N VAL A 84 3.21 -18.38 -8.88
CA VAL A 84 1.86 -17.93 -8.56
C VAL A 84 1.94 -16.75 -7.60
N LEU A 85 1.46 -15.59 -8.05
CA LEU A 85 1.30 -14.40 -7.21
C LEU A 85 -0.15 -14.34 -6.72
N THR A 86 -0.35 -14.23 -5.42
CA THR A 86 -1.69 -14.16 -4.83
C THR A 86 -1.79 -13.03 -3.82
N SER A 87 -2.81 -12.20 -3.97
CA SER A 87 -3.16 -11.14 -3.02
C SER A 87 -4.57 -10.62 -3.31
N ALA A 88 -5.22 -10.06 -2.29
CA ALA A 88 -6.50 -9.37 -2.44
C ALA A 88 -6.38 -8.02 -3.19
N THR A 89 -5.16 -7.52 -3.43
CA THR A 89 -4.90 -6.19 -4.00
C THR A 89 -3.97 -6.24 -5.21
N LEU A 90 -3.97 -7.33 -6.00
CA LEU A 90 -3.20 -7.42 -7.25
C LEU A 90 -3.85 -6.65 -8.39
N ALA A 91 -5.18 -6.55 -8.42
CA ALA A 91 -5.88 -5.75 -9.42
C ALA A 91 -5.92 -4.28 -8.99
N LEU A 92 -5.30 -3.41 -9.78
CA LEU A 92 -5.31 -1.96 -9.60
C LEU A 92 -6.09 -1.30 -10.74
N GLY A 93 -7.07 -0.48 -10.41
CA GLY A 93 -7.99 0.08 -11.42
C GLY A 93 -8.84 -0.98 -12.14
N GLY A 94 -8.95 -2.19 -11.59
CA GLY A 94 -9.63 -3.32 -12.19
C GLY A 94 -8.78 -4.15 -13.15
N SER A 95 -7.46 -3.92 -13.23
CA SER A 95 -6.52 -4.67 -14.08
C SER A 95 -5.31 -5.17 -13.28
N PHE A 96 -4.74 -6.31 -13.69
CA PHE A 96 -3.48 -6.85 -13.18
C PHE A 96 -2.24 -6.26 -13.89
N ASP A 97 -2.41 -5.54 -15.01
CA ASP A 97 -1.32 -5.09 -15.89
C ASP A 97 -0.27 -4.22 -15.19
N ILE A 98 -0.70 -3.36 -14.26
CA ILE A 98 0.22 -2.48 -13.53
C ILE A 98 1.19 -3.31 -12.68
N VAL A 99 0.66 -4.27 -11.94
CA VAL A 99 1.47 -5.14 -11.07
C VAL A 99 2.34 -6.07 -11.92
N ALA A 100 1.79 -6.65 -12.99
CA ALA A 100 2.54 -7.50 -13.91
C ALA A 100 3.77 -6.78 -14.47
N ARG A 101 3.60 -5.56 -14.99
CA ARG A 101 4.72 -4.75 -15.50
C ARG A 101 5.73 -4.39 -14.42
N GLN A 102 5.29 -4.05 -13.20
CA GLN A 102 6.20 -3.72 -12.10
C GLN A 102 7.12 -4.88 -11.71
N VAL A 103 6.69 -6.11 -11.90
CA VAL A 103 7.49 -7.30 -11.62
C VAL A 103 8.18 -7.89 -12.85
N GLY A 104 8.09 -7.24 -14.02
CA GLY A 104 8.79 -7.64 -15.23
C GLY A 104 8.07 -8.67 -16.12
N LEU A 105 6.74 -8.78 -15.93
CA LEU A 105 5.90 -9.59 -16.81
C LEU A 105 5.32 -8.68 -17.91
N SER A 106 5.49 -9.09 -19.17
CA SER A 106 4.93 -8.38 -20.32
C SER A 106 3.42 -8.56 -20.40
N ALA A 107 2.73 -7.65 -21.11
CA ALA A 107 1.32 -7.81 -21.38
C ALA A 107 1.06 -9.15 -22.08
N PRO A 108 -0.03 -9.86 -21.78
CA PRO A 108 -0.41 -11.03 -22.56
C PRO A 108 -0.62 -10.59 -24.01
N ASP A 109 0.00 -11.29 -24.96
CA ASP A 109 -0.16 -11.01 -26.38
C ASP A 109 -1.65 -10.92 -26.70
N ALA A 110 -2.06 -9.86 -27.41
CA ALA A 110 -3.45 -9.64 -27.82
C ALA A 110 -4.00 -10.77 -28.71
N GLN A 111 -3.16 -11.75 -29.08
CA GLN A 111 -3.47 -12.92 -29.91
C GLN A 111 -3.42 -14.25 -29.17
N GLY A 112 -3.12 -14.27 -27.87
CA GLY A 112 -3.09 -15.50 -27.07
C GLY A 112 -4.50 -16.05 -26.84
N SER A 113 -4.93 -16.99 -27.66
CA SER A 113 -6.10 -17.83 -27.39
C SER A 113 -5.95 -18.51 -26.02
N PRO A 114 -7.03 -18.61 -25.22
CA PRO A 114 -6.98 -19.25 -23.92
C PRO A 114 -6.61 -20.74 -24.11
N ARG A 115 -5.46 -21.11 -23.61
CA ARG A 115 -5.14 -22.54 -23.42
C ARG A 115 -5.93 -23.02 -22.22
N ASN A 116 -6.97 -23.80 -22.50
CA ASN A 116 -7.84 -24.54 -21.58
C ASN A 116 -8.88 -23.77 -20.76
N GLY A 117 -10.10 -23.79 -21.28
CA GLY A 117 -11.36 -24.15 -20.60
C GLY A 117 -11.88 -23.35 -19.40
N LEU A 118 -11.18 -22.39 -18.88
CA LEU A 118 -11.68 -21.52 -17.82
C LEU A 118 -12.25 -20.24 -18.45
N GLN A 119 -13.57 -20.08 -18.35
CA GLN A 119 -14.26 -18.86 -18.78
C GLN A 119 -13.70 -17.66 -18.00
N ARG A 120 -13.02 -16.78 -18.70
CA ARG A 120 -12.60 -15.48 -18.17
C ARG A 120 -13.86 -14.66 -17.86
N PRO A 121 -14.06 -14.17 -16.63
CA PRO A 121 -14.97 -13.05 -16.47
C PRO A 121 -14.34 -11.87 -17.23
N ALA A 122 -14.97 -11.46 -18.32
CA ALA A 122 -14.50 -10.35 -19.14
C ALA A 122 -14.62 -9.05 -18.34
N ILE A 123 -13.52 -8.61 -17.75
CA ILE A 123 -13.37 -7.21 -17.35
C ILE A 123 -13.13 -6.45 -18.65
N ARG A 124 -14.21 -5.99 -19.29
CA ARG A 124 -14.11 -5.06 -20.40
C ARG A 124 -13.51 -3.77 -19.88
N ALA A 125 -12.28 -3.49 -20.29
CA ALA A 125 -11.73 -2.16 -20.24
C ALA A 125 -12.64 -1.26 -21.07
N THR A 126 -13.35 -0.33 -20.45
CA THR A 126 -14.03 0.74 -21.18
C THR A 126 -12.95 1.62 -21.78
N ALA A 127 -12.92 1.66 -23.10
CA ALA A 127 -12.00 2.47 -23.88
C ALA A 127 -12.22 3.95 -23.57
N ALA A 128 -11.36 4.57 -22.77
CA ALA A 128 -11.14 6.02 -22.69
C ALA A 128 -9.98 6.43 -21.76
N ASP A 129 -9.12 5.51 -21.27
CA ASP A 129 -7.95 5.93 -20.51
C ASP A 129 -6.66 5.84 -21.36
N PRO A 130 -5.80 6.86 -21.31
CA PRO A 130 -4.52 6.82 -22.01
C PRO A 130 -3.71 5.62 -21.52
N GLN A 131 -3.20 4.84 -22.46
CA GLN A 131 -2.33 3.70 -22.22
C GLN A 131 -1.19 4.14 -21.29
N PRO A 132 -0.96 3.52 -20.14
CA PRO A 132 0.21 3.83 -19.32
C PRO A 132 1.45 3.36 -20.07
N GLY A 133 2.36 4.30 -20.34
CA GLY A 133 3.63 4.04 -21.02
C GLY A 133 4.46 2.97 -20.31
N GLY A 134 5.35 2.31 -21.05
CA GLY A 134 6.25 1.29 -20.55
C GLY A 134 7.10 1.76 -19.36
N VAL A 135 7.50 0.84 -18.50
CA VAL A 135 8.47 1.12 -17.44
C VAL A 135 9.86 1.21 -18.06
N PRO A 136 10.62 2.33 -17.89
CA PRO A 136 11.97 2.44 -18.42
C PRO A 136 12.89 1.36 -17.86
N GLY A 137 13.76 0.82 -18.69
CA GLY A 137 14.72 -0.25 -18.33
C GLY A 137 14.26 -1.65 -18.70
N VAL A 138 13.15 -1.80 -19.41
CA VAL A 138 12.83 -3.02 -20.16
C VAL A 138 13.23 -2.78 -21.61
N ASP A 139 14.35 -3.33 -22.02
CA ASP A 139 14.78 -3.31 -23.42
C ASP A 139 13.79 -4.17 -24.23
N GLU A 140 12.99 -3.53 -25.09
CA GLU A 140 12.02 -4.23 -25.96
C GLU A 140 12.68 -5.07 -27.06
N THR A 141 14.02 -5.10 -27.11
CA THR A 141 14.79 -5.74 -28.17
C THR A 141 15.35 -7.12 -27.82
N ASP A 142 15.10 -7.62 -26.61
CA ASP A 142 15.55 -8.96 -26.25
C ASP A 142 14.46 -9.99 -26.57
N ASP A 143 14.60 -10.69 -27.70
CA ASP A 143 13.81 -11.85 -28.16
C ASP A 143 13.89 -13.08 -27.22
N GLY A 144 14.39 -12.92 -26.02
CA GLY A 144 14.36 -13.91 -24.95
C GLY A 144 12.94 -14.10 -24.44
N LEU A 145 12.44 -15.33 -24.50
CA LEU A 145 11.16 -15.86 -23.99
C LEU A 145 10.50 -14.93 -22.96
N VAL A 146 9.63 -14.05 -23.43
CA VAL A 146 8.78 -13.23 -22.57
C VAL A 146 7.85 -14.17 -21.82
N ALA A 147 7.98 -14.24 -20.50
CA ALA A 147 7.12 -15.07 -19.67
C ALA A 147 5.68 -14.55 -19.77
N GLY A 148 4.84 -15.27 -20.50
CA GLY A 148 3.40 -15.01 -20.53
C GLY A 148 2.83 -15.22 -19.14
N TRP A 149 1.78 -14.46 -18.80
CA TRP A 149 1.07 -14.61 -17.54
C TRP A 149 -0.44 -14.63 -17.74
N ASP A 150 -1.13 -15.29 -16.83
CA ASP A 150 -2.58 -15.31 -16.76
C ASP A 150 -3.04 -14.71 -15.42
N GLY A 151 -4.07 -13.86 -15.47
CA GLY A 151 -4.70 -13.27 -14.28
C GLY A 151 -6.05 -13.90 -13.99
N LEU A 152 -6.28 -14.31 -12.74
CA LEU A 152 -7.56 -14.84 -12.29
C LEU A 152 -8.08 -13.97 -11.14
N ASP A 153 -9.25 -13.36 -11.31
CA ASP A 153 -10.04 -12.82 -10.21
C ASP A 153 -10.94 -13.94 -9.66
N ALA A 154 -10.58 -14.45 -8.51
CA ALA A 154 -11.37 -15.49 -7.82
C ALA A 154 -12.67 -14.94 -7.22
N GLY A 155 -12.89 -13.62 -7.32
CA GLY A 155 -14.03 -12.95 -6.70
C GLY A 155 -13.90 -12.81 -5.19
N SER A 156 -15.00 -12.48 -4.54
CA SER A 156 -15.07 -12.33 -3.09
C SER A 156 -16.29 -13.05 -2.55
N PRO A 157 -16.19 -13.71 -1.37
CA PRO A 157 -17.35 -14.32 -0.71
C PRO A 157 -18.28 -13.26 -0.07
N PHE A 158 -17.89 -11.98 -0.08
CA PHE A 158 -18.61 -10.89 0.58
C PHE A 158 -19.48 -10.13 -0.42
N ASP A 159 -20.71 -9.79 0.00
CA ASP A 159 -21.62 -8.88 -0.72
C ASP A 159 -21.31 -7.41 -0.30
N TYR A 160 -20.18 -6.92 -0.77
CA TYR A 160 -19.70 -5.58 -0.42
C TYR A 160 -20.73 -4.46 -0.59
N PRO A 161 -21.54 -4.41 -1.68
CA PRO A 161 -22.53 -3.35 -1.83
C PRO A 161 -23.63 -3.33 -0.75
N ARG A 162 -23.92 -4.49 -0.15
CA ARG A 162 -24.89 -4.63 0.94
C ARG A 162 -24.27 -4.52 2.34
N GLN A 163 -22.98 -4.78 2.45
CA GLN A 163 -22.28 -4.82 3.71
C GLN A 163 -21.62 -3.51 4.09
N ALA A 164 -21.18 -2.72 3.10
CA ALA A 164 -20.39 -1.52 3.40
C ALA A 164 -20.69 -0.35 2.48
N ILE A 165 -20.46 0.83 3.03
CA ILE A 165 -20.59 2.12 2.35
C ILE A 165 -19.20 2.70 2.14
N LEU A 166 -18.90 3.17 0.94
CA LEU A 166 -17.81 4.08 0.66
C LEU A 166 -18.35 5.51 0.69
N TYR A 167 -18.02 6.25 1.72
CA TYR A 167 -18.35 7.65 1.86
C TYR A 167 -17.15 8.52 1.49
N VAL A 168 -17.36 9.50 0.62
CA VAL A 168 -16.35 10.52 0.31
C VAL A 168 -16.87 11.88 0.76
N ALA A 169 -16.15 12.52 1.66
CA ALA A 169 -16.50 13.84 2.21
C ALA A 169 -16.19 14.97 1.21
N ARG A 170 -16.91 14.99 0.08
CA ARG A 170 -16.68 15.89 -1.08
C ARG A 170 -16.73 17.36 -0.71
N ARG A 171 -17.46 17.74 0.34
CA ARG A 171 -17.65 19.15 0.74
C ARG A 171 -16.46 19.72 1.54
N LEU A 172 -15.58 18.84 2.03
CA LEU A 172 -14.40 19.28 2.75
C LEU A 172 -13.40 19.98 1.80
N PRO A 173 -12.64 20.95 2.31
CA PRO A 173 -11.51 21.48 1.55
C PRO A 173 -10.44 20.40 1.33
N PRO A 174 -9.64 20.50 0.25
CA PRO A 174 -8.51 19.60 0.04
C PRO A 174 -7.57 19.60 1.25
N PRO A 175 -7.01 18.44 1.64
CA PRO A 175 -6.13 18.34 2.80
C PRO A 175 -4.90 19.26 2.69
N GLY A 176 -4.70 20.11 3.69
CA GLY A 176 -3.54 21.00 3.80
C GLY A 176 -2.26 20.30 4.25
N ARG A 177 -1.16 21.06 4.36
CA ARG A 177 0.13 20.55 4.85
C ARG A 177 0.19 20.45 6.38
N ASP A 178 -0.65 21.21 7.09
CA ASP A 178 -0.55 21.44 8.53
C ASP A 178 -1.45 20.51 9.39
N GLY A 179 -1.68 19.29 8.91
CA GLY A 179 -2.47 18.29 9.67
C GLY A 179 -3.92 18.21 9.20
N ILE A 180 -4.83 17.89 10.14
CA ILE A 180 -6.27 17.77 9.88
C ILE A 180 -6.94 19.13 10.08
N GLY A 181 -7.70 19.60 9.07
CA GLY A 181 -8.43 20.88 9.16
C GLY A 181 -9.64 20.81 10.09
N ALA A 182 -10.09 21.97 10.58
CA ALA A 182 -11.21 22.07 11.52
C ALA A 182 -12.50 21.40 11.01
N GLU A 183 -12.86 21.64 9.76
CA GLU A 183 -14.05 21.03 9.13
C GLU A 183 -13.94 19.50 9.05
N ALA A 184 -12.73 18.98 8.78
CA ALA A 184 -12.49 17.54 8.77
C ALA A 184 -12.54 16.94 10.18
N VAL A 185 -12.13 17.69 11.22
CA VAL A 185 -12.30 17.28 12.62
C VAL A 185 -13.78 17.25 13.03
N GLU A 186 -14.60 18.18 12.55
CA GLU A 186 -16.05 18.17 12.78
C GLU A 186 -16.71 16.97 12.12
N GLU A 187 -16.43 16.74 10.85
CA GLU A 187 -16.96 15.57 10.13
C GLU A 187 -16.52 14.25 10.80
N LEU A 188 -15.24 14.14 11.18
CA LEU A 188 -14.71 12.99 11.91
C LEU A 188 -15.41 12.79 13.26
N THR A 189 -15.67 13.88 14.00
CA THR A 189 -16.41 13.85 15.28
C THR A 189 -17.80 13.26 15.11
N ASP A 190 -18.53 13.74 14.12
CA ASP A 190 -19.90 13.30 13.84
C ASP A 190 -19.96 11.83 13.41
N LEU A 191 -19.02 11.40 12.54
CA LEU A 191 -18.90 10.01 12.10
C LEU A 191 -18.60 9.08 13.29
N ILE A 192 -17.65 9.45 14.16
CA ILE A 192 -17.29 8.64 15.34
C ILE A 192 -18.46 8.55 16.33
N ARG A 193 -19.17 9.65 16.55
CA ARG A 193 -20.36 9.65 17.42
C ARG A 193 -21.45 8.74 16.86
N ALA A 194 -21.68 8.77 15.56
CA ALA A 194 -22.65 7.91 14.89
C ALA A 194 -22.25 6.43 14.95
N ALA A 195 -20.95 6.12 14.85
CA ALA A 195 -20.41 4.76 14.96
C ALA A 195 -20.32 4.24 16.42
N GLY A 196 -20.64 5.06 17.42
CA GLY A 196 -20.50 4.65 18.82
C GLY A 196 -19.06 4.39 19.29
N GLY A 197 -18.08 5.08 18.71
CA GLY A 197 -16.66 4.76 18.80
C GLY A 197 -16.26 3.86 17.63
N ARG A 198 -15.92 2.61 17.87
CA ARG A 198 -15.66 1.52 16.89
C ARG A 198 -14.97 1.94 15.59
N THR A 199 -13.99 2.86 15.72
CA THR A 199 -13.39 3.56 14.60
C THR A 199 -11.91 3.24 14.46
N LEU A 200 -11.50 2.82 13.27
CA LEU A 200 -10.10 2.75 12.86
C LEU A 200 -9.77 4.00 12.02
N GLY A 201 -8.95 4.90 12.57
CA GLY A 201 -8.48 6.11 11.90
C GLY A 201 -7.10 5.89 11.28
N LEU A 202 -7.02 6.03 9.97
CA LEU A 202 -5.84 5.81 9.15
C LEU A 202 -5.34 7.15 8.60
N PHE A 203 -4.25 7.64 9.17
CA PHE A 203 -3.70 8.96 8.87
C PHE A 203 -2.44 8.88 8.01
N SER A 204 -2.23 9.92 7.23
CA SER A 204 -1.07 10.03 6.34
C SER A 204 0.27 10.21 7.08
N SER A 205 0.23 10.61 8.37
CA SER A 205 1.41 10.76 9.22
C SER A 205 1.06 10.56 10.69
N HIS A 206 2.05 10.19 11.50
CA HIS A 206 1.90 10.11 12.96
C HIS A 206 1.47 11.45 13.56
N ARG A 207 2.05 12.57 13.10
CA ARG A 207 1.66 13.91 13.55
C ARG A 207 0.18 14.21 13.29
N ALA A 208 -0.35 13.80 12.12
CA ALA A 208 -1.76 13.97 11.81
C ALA A 208 -2.67 13.11 12.72
N ALA A 209 -2.26 11.88 13.02
CA ALA A 209 -2.98 11.01 13.95
C ALA A 209 -3.02 11.59 15.37
N VAL A 210 -1.89 12.11 15.86
CA VAL A 210 -1.78 12.79 17.17
C VAL A 210 -2.69 14.01 17.20
N ALA A 211 -2.59 14.90 16.21
CA ALA A 211 -3.40 16.12 16.14
C ALA A 211 -4.91 15.80 16.11
N ALA A 212 -5.31 14.79 15.36
CA ALA A 212 -6.71 14.34 15.33
C ALA A 212 -7.16 13.79 16.69
N ALA A 213 -6.33 12.96 17.34
CA ALA A 213 -6.65 12.42 18.66
C ALA A 213 -6.80 13.52 19.73
N GLU A 214 -5.91 14.52 19.70
CA GLU A 214 -5.98 15.66 20.62
C GLU A 214 -7.23 16.53 20.37
N ALA A 215 -7.54 16.83 19.11
CA ALA A 215 -8.72 17.60 18.73
C ALA A 215 -10.03 16.91 19.12
N LEU A 216 -10.05 15.57 19.15
CA LEU A 216 -11.23 14.77 19.49
C LEU A 216 -11.42 14.56 21.00
N ARG A 217 -10.38 14.70 21.82
CA ARG A 217 -10.38 14.37 23.25
C ARG A 217 -11.52 14.99 24.04
N SER A 218 -11.89 16.23 23.72
CA SER A 218 -13.01 16.94 24.36
C SER A 218 -14.32 16.84 23.57
N ARG A 219 -14.32 16.26 22.38
CA ARG A 219 -15.46 16.25 21.46
C ARG A 219 -16.20 14.93 21.45
N ILE A 220 -15.55 13.81 21.80
CA ILE A 220 -16.16 12.49 21.83
C ILE A 220 -16.02 11.83 23.20
N PRO A 221 -17.00 11.01 23.63
CA PRO A 221 -16.93 10.31 24.91
C PRO A 221 -16.21 8.98 24.86
N TYR A 222 -15.52 8.69 23.76
CA TYR A 222 -14.87 7.40 23.49
C TYR A 222 -13.36 7.49 23.66
N PRO A 223 -12.70 6.47 24.24
CA PRO A 223 -11.24 6.41 24.28
C PRO A 223 -10.63 6.40 22.87
N VAL A 224 -9.52 7.11 22.71
CA VAL A 224 -8.73 7.10 21.49
C VAL A 224 -7.36 6.49 21.79
N LEU A 225 -7.13 5.29 21.31
CA LEU A 225 -5.82 4.63 21.30
C LEU A 225 -5.00 5.19 20.15
N LEU A 226 -3.73 5.51 20.40
CA LEU A 226 -2.84 6.09 19.41
C LEU A 226 -1.64 5.17 19.18
N GLN A 227 -1.29 4.95 17.92
CA GLN A 227 -0.07 4.24 17.55
C GLN A 227 1.14 4.91 18.21
N GLY A 228 2.02 4.10 18.82
CA GLY A 228 3.19 4.56 19.55
C GLY A 228 2.98 4.69 21.07
N GLN A 229 1.74 4.63 21.58
CA GLN A 229 1.49 4.57 23.01
C GLN A 229 1.78 3.20 23.62
N ASP A 230 1.72 2.16 22.79
CA ASP A 230 2.01 0.77 23.16
C ASP A 230 2.44 -0.01 21.92
N SER A 231 2.83 -1.27 22.09
CA SER A 231 3.08 -2.15 20.96
C SER A 231 1.81 -2.31 20.09
N THR A 232 1.98 -2.43 18.78
CA THR A 232 0.85 -2.61 17.85
C THR A 232 -0.07 -3.76 18.29
N GLY A 233 0.50 -4.89 18.71
CA GLY A 233 -0.27 -6.05 19.16
C GLY A 233 -1.13 -5.77 20.40
N GLN A 234 -0.65 -4.97 21.36
CA GLN A 234 -1.42 -4.58 22.55
C GLN A 234 -2.53 -3.59 22.20
N LEU A 235 -2.25 -2.60 21.35
CA LEU A 235 -3.26 -1.65 20.88
C LEU A 235 -4.39 -2.37 20.16
N VAL A 236 -4.08 -3.35 19.32
CA VAL A 236 -5.08 -4.16 18.61
C VAL A 236 -5.93 -4.99 19.58
N LYS A 237 -5.30 -5.64 20.56
CA LYS A 237 -6.03 -6.43 21.57
C LYS A 237 -6.98 -5.55 22.39
N ARG A 238 -6.54 -4.35 22.79
CA ARG A 238 -7.39 -3.40 23.50
C ARG A 238 -8.55 -2.90 22.64
N PHE A 239 -8.28 -2.53 21.40
CA PHE A 239 -9.30 -2.11 20.43
C PHE A 239 -10.34 -3.20 20.16
N ALA A 240 -9.92 -4.47 20.11
CA ALA A 240 -10.82 -5.61 19.94
C ALA A 240 -11.65 -5.91 21.19
N ALA A 241 -11.07 -5.73 22.39
CA ALA A 241 -11.71 -6.02 23.66
C ALA A 241 -12.67 -4.91 24.15
N GLU A 242 -12.39 -3.67 23.75
CA GLU A 242 -13.14 -2.49 24.16
C GLU A 242 -14.01 -1.95 22.99
N PRO A 243 -15.28 -2.39 22.84
CA PRO A 243 -16.05 -2.14 21.62
C PRO A 243 -16.29 -0.66 21.28
N ARG A 244 -16.23 0.24 22.26
CA ARG A 244 -16.50 1.69 22.07
C ARG A 244 -15.21 2.52 22.05
N THR A 245 -14.20 2.00 21.40
CA THR A 245 -12.86 2.62 21.35
C THR A 245 -12.54 3.03 19.93
N CYS A 246 -11.73 4.06 19.76
CA CYS A 246 -11.09 4.44 18.49
C CYS A 246 -9.62 4.03 18.51
N LEU A 247 -9.09 3.61 17.38
CA LEU A 247 -7.67 3.33 17.20
C LEU A 247 -7.14 4.17 16.03
N PHE A 248 -6.19 5.06 16.33
CA PHE A 248 -5.59 5.95 15.34
C PHE A 248 -4.13 5.61 15.08
N GLY A 249 -3.74 5.63 13.82
CA GLY A 249 -2.36 5.41 13.42
C GLY A 249 -2.11 5.70 11.94
N THR A 250 -0.89 5.36 11.52
CA THR A 250 -0.44 5.56 10.15
C THR A 250 -0.62 4.31 9.29
N LEU A 251 -0.20 4.40 8.04
CA LEU A 251 -0.21 3.31 7.07
C LEU A 251 0.45 2.01 7.57
N SER A 252 1.47 2.10 8.43
CA SER A 252 2.12 0.92 9.01
C SER A 252 1.18 0.12 9.92
N LEU A 253 0.15 0.77 10.48
CA LEU A 253 -0.90 0.10 11.21
C LEU A 253 -1.81 -0.75 10.30
N TRP A 254 -1.89 -0.43 8.98
CA TRP A 254 -2.70 -1.18 8.01
C TRP A 254 -2.12 -2.56 7.70
N GLN A 255 -0.80 -2.67 7.76
CA GLN A 255 -0.08 -3.90 7.49
C GLN A 255 0.01 -4.74 8.77
N GLY A 256 -0.91 -5.68 8.94
CA GLY A 256 -0.85 -6.61 10.09
C GLY A 256 -1.98 -6.48 11.13
N LEU A 257 -2.90 -5.51 10.97
CA LEU A 257 -4.09 -5.44 11.82
C LEU A 257 -5.11 -6.50 11.41
N ASP A 258 -5.40 -7.41 12.34
CA ASP A 258 -6.54 -8.30 12.28
C ASP A 258 -7.50 -7.95 13.41
N VAL A 259 -8.54 -7.15 13.09
CA VAL A 259 -9.53 -6.69 14.07
C VAL A 259 -10.87 -7.33 13.75
N PRO A 260 -11.55 -7.97 14.72
CA PRO A 260 -12.89 -8.52 14.53
C PRO A 260 -13.90 -7.45 14.09
N GLY A 261 -14.80 -7.78 13.17
CA GLY A 261 -15.75 -6.88 12.56
C GLY A 261 -16.63 -6.09 13.54
N ALA A 262 -17.05 -6.71 14.65
CA ALA A 262 -17.85 -6.04 15.69
C ALA A 262 -17.15 -4.85 16.36
N SER A 263 -15.82 -4.82 16.36
CA SER A 263 -15.03 -3.75 16.97
C SER A 263 -14.69 -2.61 15.99
N CYS A 264 -14.86 -2.82 14.67
CA CYS A 264 -14.56 -1.84 13.64
C CYS A 264 -15.74 -1.69 12.68
N GLN A 265 -16.53 -0.64 12.88
CA GLN A 265 -17.69 -0.30 12.03
C GLN A 265 -17.43 0.93 11.15
N LEU A 266 -16.37 1.67 11.47
CA LEU A 266 -15.94 2.83 10.72
C LEU A 266 -14.43 2.79 10.47
N VAL A 267 -14.04 2.80 9.23
CA VAL A 267 -12.65 3.04 8.81
C VAL A 267 -12.58 4.45 8.24
N VAL A 268 -11.74 5.30 8.80
CA VAL A 268 -11.52 6.67 8.32
C VAL A 268 -10.16 6.78 7.69
N ILE A 269 -10.09 7.35 6.50
CA ILE A 269 -8.87 7.68 5.77
C ILE A 269 -8.80 9.20 5.65
N ASP A 270 -7.81 9.83 6.29
CA ASP A 270 -7.71 11.30 6.39
C ASP A 270 -7.48 11.94 5.02
N ARG A 271 -6.62 11.36 4.21
CA ARG A 271 -6.30 11.80 2.85
C ARG A 271 -5.86 10.64 1.96
N LEU A 272 -5.86 10.87 0.66
CA LEU A 272 -5.35 9.90 -0.31
C LEU A 272 -3.87 9.60 -0.02
N PRO A 273 -3.49 8.31 0.12
CA PRO A 273 -2.16 7.92 0.58
C PRO A 273 -1.13 7.93 -0.56
N PHE A 274 -0.98 9.08 -1.22
CA PHE A 274 0.09 9.27 -2.19
C PHE A 274 1.46 9.17 -1.53
N PRO A 275 2.48 8.66 -2.23
CA PRO A 275 3.83 8.66 -1.72
C PRO A 275 4.30 10.09 -1.45
N ARG A 276 5.22 10.24 -0.51
CA ARG A 276 5.82 11.53 -0.21
C ARG A 276 6.61 12.03 -1.43
N PRO A 277 6.56 13.32 -1.74
CA PRO A 277 7.31 13.88 -2.87
C PRO A 277 8.83 13.74 -2.73
N ASP A 278 9.32 13.59 -1.50
CA ASP A 278 10.73 13.40 -1.16
C ASP A 278 11.16 11.92 -1.08
N ASP A 279 10.30 10.96 -1.44
CA ASP A 279 10.68 9.55 -1.62
C ASP A 279 11.61 9.41 -2.84
N PRO A 280 12.90 9.12 -2.65
CA PRO A 280 13.87 9.17 -3.74
C PRO A 280 13.60 8.11 -4.81
N ILE A 281 13.23 6.90 -4.40
CA ILE A 281 13.00 5.78 -5.33
C ILE A 281 11.74 6.02 -6.16
N ARG A 282 10.62 6.37 -5.50
CA ARG A 282 9.37 6.62 -6.23
C ARG A 282 9.44 7.82 -7.13
N SER A 283 10.10 8.90 -6.69
CA SER A 283 10.33 10.08 -7.50
C SER A 283 11.21 9.79 -8.72
N ALA A 284 12.26 8.97 -8.56
CA ALA A 284 13.09 8.54 -9.68
C ALA A 284 12.31 7.66 -10.67
N ARG A 285 11.54 6.68 -10.18
CA ARG A 285 10.67 5.85 -11.02
C ARG A 285 9.62 6.65 -11.77
N GLN A 286 9.02 7.65 -11.12
CA GLN A 286 8.05 8.53 -11.78
C GLN A 286 8.69 9.29 -12.93
N ARG A 287 9.85 9.94 -12.70
CA ARG A 287 10.60 10.65 -13.73
C ARG A 287 11.01 9.74 -14.89
N ALA A 288 11.43 8.51 -14.59
CA ALA A 288 11.83 7.55 -15.59
C ALA A 288 10.66 7.14 -16.50
N VAL A 289 9.47 6.91 -15.92
CA VAL A 289 8.24 6.64 -16.70
C VAL A 289 7.86 7.85 -17.55
N ASP A 290 7.93 9.07 -17.00
CA ASP A 290 7.63 10.31 -17.75
C ASP A 290 8.61 10.52 -18.90
N ALA A 291 9.91 10.26 -18.68
CA ALA A 291 10.95 10.36 -19.72
C ALA A 291 10.75 9.35 -20.87
N ALA A 292 10.17 8.19 -20.58
CA ALA A 292 9.79 7.20 -21.59
C ALA A 292 8.44 7.51 -22.27
N GLY A 293 7.85 8.68 -22.06
CA GLY A 293 6.58 9.10 -22.67
C GLY A 293 5.33 8.54 -21.99
N GLY A 294 5.48 7.89 -20.82
CA GLY A 294 4.38 7.38 -20.03
C GLY A 294 3.78 8.43 -19.07
N ASN A 295 2.85 7.97 -18.23
CA ASN A 295 2.29 8.78 -17.16
C ASN A 295 2.83 8.29 -15.80
N GLY A 296 3.95 8.87 -15.35
CA GLY A 296 4.62 8.47 -14.12
C GLY A 296 3.74 8.65 -12.88
N PHE A 297 2.92 9.70 -12.85
CA PHE A 297 1.98 9.89 -11.74
C PHE A 297 0.99 8.72 -11.63
N MET A 298 0.36 8.31 -12.73
CA MET A 298 -0.60 7.21 -12.72
C MET A 298 0.06 5.86 -12.43
N THR A 299 1.22 5.62 -13.06
CA THR A 299 1.93 4.34 -12.96
C THR A 299 2.55 4.12 -11.57
N ILE A 300 3.04 5.17 -10.93
CA ILE A 300 3.78 5.07 -9.66
C ILE A 300 2.97 5.60 -8.49
N ALA A 301 2.59 6.89 -8.53
CA ALA A 301 1.96 7.52 -7.37
C ALA A 301 0.51 7.07 -7.17
N ALA A 302 -0.31 7.08 -8.23
CA ALA A 302 -1.70 6.66 -8.15
C ALA A 302 -1.83 5.15 -7.92
N ALA A 303 -0.99 4.32 -8.54
CA ALA A 303 -0.95 2.88 -8.29
C ALA A 303 -0.60 2.56 -6.84
N HIS A 304 0.38 3.25 -6.24
CA HIS A 304 0.70 3.12 -4.82
C HIS A 304 -0.47 3.51 -3.91
N ALA A 305 -1.10 4.66 -4.20
CA ALA A 305 -2.27 5.11 -3.44
C ALA A 305 -3.45 4.13 -3.57
N ALA A 306 -3.67 3.58 -4.76
CA ALA A 306 -4.71 2.58 -5.04
C ALA A 306 -4.50 1.30 -4.22
N LEU A 307 -3.26 0.78 -4.18
CA LEU A 307 -2.90 -0.38 -3.37
C LEU A 307 -3.21 -0.15 -1.89
N LEU A 308 -2.78 0.98 -1.35
CA LEU A 308 -3.00 1.31 0.06
C LEU A 308 -4.47 1.54 0.38
N LEU A 309 -5.22 2.23 -0.48
CA LEU A 309 -6.67 2.39 -0.31
C LEU A 309 -7.39 1.04 -0.30
N GLY A 310 -7.04 0.14 -1.22
CA GLY A 310 -7.60 -1.21 -1.26
C GLY A 310 -7.31 -2.00 0.03
N GLN A 311 -6.08 -1.93 0.52
CA GLN A 311 -5.68 -2.57 1.78
C GLN A 311 -6.42 -1.97 2.99
N GLY A 312 -6.52 -0.65 3.08
CA GLY A 312 -7.21 0.05 4.17
C GLY A 312 -8.71 -0.23 4.17
N ALA A 313 -9.34 -0.10 3.02
CA ALA A 313 -10.77 -0.36 2.85
C ALA A 313 -11.12 -1.83 3.13
N GLY A 314 -10.25 -2.76 2.74
CA GLY A 314 -10.42 -4.19 3.01
C GLY A 314 -10.36 -4.59 4.49
N ARG A 315 -10.03 -3.68 5.40
CA ARG A 315 -10.04 -3.94 6.85
C ARG A 315 -11.45 -3.95 7.45
N LEU A 316 -12.43 -3.35 6.77
CA LEU A 316 -13.79 -3.20 7.30
C LEU A 316 -14.59 -4.50 7.29
N ILE A 317 -14.57 -5.27 6.20
CA ILE A 317 -15.39 -6.47 6.02
C ILE A 317 -14.50 -7.71 6.07
N ARG A 318 -14.72 -8.59 7.05
CA ARG A 318 -13.97 -9.84 7.28
C ARG A 318 -14.87 -11.06 7.41
N SER A 319 -16.17 -10.82 7.68
CA SER A 319 -17.19 -11.86 7.77
C SER A 319 -18.45 -11.46 7.02
N ALA A 320 -19.31 -12.43 6.75
CA ALA A 320 -20.60 -12.19 6.10
C ALA A 320 -21.56 -11.34 6.95
N SER A 321 -21.35 -11.27 8.25
CA SER A 321 -22.16 -10.48 9.18
C SER A 321 -21.67 -9.03 9.37
N ASP A 322 -20.42 -8.72 8.95
CA ASP A 322 -19.86 -7.40 9.14
C ASP A 322 -20.62 -6.34 8.34
N ARG A 323 -20.77 -5.18 8.94
CA ARG A 323 -21.39 -3.99 8.34
C ARG A 323 -20.61 -2.76 8.77
N GLY A 324 -20.49 -1.78 7.86
CA GLY A 324 -19.81 -0.53 8.26
C GLY A 324 -19.61 0.46 7.12
N VAL A 325 -18.76 1.43 7.40
CA VAL A 325 -18.45 2.55 6.52
C VAL A 325 -16.93 2.72 6.37
N VAL A 326 -16.46 2.88 5.14
CA VAL A 326 -15.17 3.47 4.83
C VAL A 326 -15.40 4.93 4.49
N ALA A 327 -14.91 5.85 5.31
CA ALA A 327 -15.01 7.28 5.11
C ALA A 327 -13.67 7.86 4.68
N VAL A 328 -13.63 8.48 3.50
CA VAL A 328 -12.46 9.17 2.97
C VAL A 328 -12.69 10.68 3.08
N LEU A 329 -11.87 11.35 3.92
CA LEU A 329 -11.99 12.79 4.18
C LEU A 329 -11.28 13.66 3.14
N ASP A 330 -10.93 13.08 2.01
CA ASP A 330 -10.25 13.76 0.91
C ASP A 330 -11.19 13.89 -0.30
N PRO A 331 -11.65 15.11 -0.64
CA PRO A 331 -12.59 15.34 -1.71
C PRO A 331 -12.05 14.97 -3.11
N ARG A 332 -10.73 14.84 -3.25
CA ARG A 332 -10.10 14.43 -4.53
C ARG A 332 -10.52 13.05 -4.98
N LEU A 333 -10.95 12.14 -4.06
CA LEU A 333 -11.52 10.84 -4.44
C LEU A 333 -12.89 10.96 -5.17
N ALA A 334 -13.55 12.10 -5.06
CA ALA A 334 -14.77 12.41 -5.83
C ALA A 334 -14.50 13.27 -7.06
N THR A 335 -13.51 14.15 -7.02
CA THR A 335 -13.37 15.27 -7.98
C THR A 335 -12.19 15.15 -8.94
N ALA A 336 -11.15 14.38 -8.58
CA ALA A 336 -9.95 14.28 -9.39
C ALA A 336 -10.12 13.31 -10.59
N ARG A 337 -9.37 13.55 -11.67
CA ARG A 337 -9.39 12.68 -12.86
C ARG A 337 -9.03 11.22 -12.57
N TYR A 338 -8.15 10.98 -11.60
CA TYR A 338 -7.73 9.65 -11.15
C TYR A 338 -8.69 8.98 -10.15
N ALA A 339 -9.76 9.65 -9.74
CA ALA A 339 -10.69 9.14 -8.74
C ALA A 339 -11.36 7.81 -9.16
N GLY A 340 -11.69 7.67 -10.44
CA GLY A 340 -12.24 6.43 -11.00
C GLY A 340 -11.30 5.24 -10.81
N PHE A 341 -10.01 5.42 -11.14
CA PHE A 341 -8.97 4.42 -10.97
C PHE A 341 -8.80 4.01 -9.50
N LEU A 342 -8.73 4.97 -8.58
CA LEU A 342 -8.60 4.68 -7.16
C LEU A 342 -9.81 3.93 -6.60
N LYS A 343 -11.02 4.34 -6.97
CA LYS A 343 -12.26 3.65 -6.55
C LYS A 343 -12.36 2.23 -7.11
N ALA A 344 -11.95 2.02 -8.36
CA ALA A 344 -11.94 0.69 -8.98
C ALA A 344 -10.92 -0.28 -8.34
N SER A 345 -9.96 0.24 -7.57
CA SER A 345 -8.97 -0.56 -6.82
C SER A 345 -9.43 -0.95 -5.41
N MET A 346 -10.59 -0.48 -4.97
CA MET A 346 -11.19 -0.82 -3.69
C MET A 346 -12.30 -1.87 -3.86
N PRO A 347 -12.70 -2.57 -2.80
CA PRO A 347 -13.89 -3.41 -2.84
C PRO A 347 -15.13 -2.60 -3.30
N ARG A 348 -16.04 -3.24 -4.04
CA ARG A 348 -17.21 -2.59 -4.64
C ARG A 348 -18.26 -2.22 -3.59
N PHE A 349 -17.92 -1.32 -2.68
CA PHE A 349 -18.84 -0.78 -1.69
C PHE A 349 -19.94 0.08 -2.33
N TRP A 350 -21.07 0.22 -1.64
CA TRP A 350 -22.07 1.18 -2.04
C TRP A 350 -21.56 2.62 -1.82
N TYR A 351 -21.52 3.43 -2.87
CA TYR A 351 -20.90 4.76 -2.87
C TYR A 351 -21.90 5.87 -2.52
N THR A 352 -21.48 6.83 -1.70
CA THR A 352 -22.23 8.04 -1.38
C THR A 352 -21.34 9.22 -1.01
N GLU A 353 -21.83 10.44 -1.27
CA GLU A 353 -21.26 11.72 -0.82
C GLU A 353 -22.17 12.41 0.22
N ASN A 354 -23.24 11.73 0.65
CA ASN A 354 -24.22 12.29 1.57
C ASN A 354 -23.91 11.92 3.04
N PRO A 355 -23.45 12.88 3.88
CA PRO A 355 -23.04 12.62 5.26
C PRO A 355 -24.21 12.14 6.13
N GLU A 356 -25.41 12.65 5.92
CA GLU A 356 -26.59 12.29 6.70
C GLU A 356 -26.97 10.82 6.56
N ARG A 357 -26.90 10.28 5.31
CA ARG A 357 -27.11 8.85 5.07
C ARG A 357 -26.11 8.02 5.81
N VAL A 358 -24.85 8.43 5.80
CA VAL A 358 -23.75 7.71 6.46
C VAL A 358 -23.96 7.69 7.96
N ARG A 359 -24.25 8.84 8.57
CA ARG A 359 -24.52 8.96 10.03
C ARG A 359 -25.69 8.09 10.46
N ARG A 360 -26.81 8.11 9.69
CA ARG A 360 -27.97 7.24 9.96
C ARG A 360 -27.61 5.75 9.84
N SER A 361 -26.86 5.37 8.80
CA SER A 361 -26.44 3.99 8.64
C SER A 361 -25.54 3.50 9.79
N LEU A 362 -24.56 4.31 10.22
CA LEU A 362 -23.71 4.00 11.36
C LEU A 362 -24.51 3.89 12.65
N ALA A 363 -25.43 4.82 12.93
CA ALA A 363 -26.31 4.77 14.10
C ALA A 363 -27.18 3.51 14.11
N ALA A 364 -27.71 3.10 12.95
CA ALA A 364 -28.51 1.88 12.83
C ALA A 364 -27.67 0.60 13.09
N ILE A 365 -26.41 0.58 12.67
CA ILE A 365 -25.49 -0.53 12.96
C ILE A 365 -25.14 -0.57 14.47
N ASP A 366 -25.00 0.58 15.13
CA ASP A 366 -24.75 0.68 16.58
C ASP A 366 -25.98 0.38 17.44
N GLY A 367 -27.16 0.15 16.83
CA GLY A 367 -28.42 -0.12 17.53
C GLY A 367 -29.04 1.12 18.18
N LYS A 368 -28.64 2.32 17.78
CA LYS A 368 -29.27 3.59 18.19
C LYS A 368 -30.49 3.88 17.32
N PRO A 369 -31.58 4.43 17.88
CA PRO A 369 -32.66 4.95 17.04
C PRO A 369 -32.13 6.07 16.15
N ALA A 370 -32.59 6.07 14.89
CA ALA A 370 -32.19 7.02 13.86
C ALA A 370 -32.68 8.44 14.15
#